data_90bbceb9b323929c941955324a5e2bfa
#
_entry.id   90bbceb9b323929c941955324a5e2bfa
#
_cell.length_a   1.000
_cell.length_b   1.000
_cell.length_c   1.000
_cell.angle_alpha   90.00
_cell.angle_beta   90.00
_cell.angle_gamma   90.00
#
_symmetry.space_group_name_H-M   'P 1'
#
loop_
_entity.id
_entity.type
_entity.pdbx_description
1 polymer ?
#
loop_
_entity_poly.entity_id
_entity_poly.type
_entity_poly.pdbx_seq_one_letter_code
_entity_poly.pdbx_strand_id
1 'polypeptide(L)'
;MPGAVRLGACRWLDGLPSGIQPLTFTDFQAPGTATRPLRRSDFELEAYRKSDNRRAFLQVLTTLAPTAALWWLVPQVMAGPLAMRLLLVPILALLVLFSSRSFSLMHDCGHRSLFANRWLNQVFGFLFGVVNGIPEHPWSRGHAYHHKHNGNWDRYRGPSALLSLDQYRTLSPFNQRIYGLSRHPLMLLPGGFFYLVIKPRLALLQALVDLVGSLFKGPKATPSQRYQPTKAELADLVANNCLVIASWWAMGQWLGVGLFWSCYAIVMTFSAAIFICIFFVQHNYEGSYASGDGGWSYLQGAVAGSSNLELPWILNWFSADIAFHSIHHLCERIPNYRLRQCHERNAHLLKGAKRLRLSDIPGCFRFILWDSKDLRLISLAEAAG
;
A
#
# COMPACT_ATOMS: atom_id res chain seq x y z
N MET A 1 -20.94 25.45 15.56
CA MET A 1 -19.83 24.48 15.83
C MET A 1 -20.32 23.09 15.49
N PRO A 2 -19.82 22.41 14.44
CA PRO A 2 -20.23 21.06 14.10
C PRO A 2 -19.24 20.07 14.72
N GLY A 3 -19.80 19.08 15.44
CA GLY A 3 -19.09 18.05 16.16
C GLY A 3 -18.28 17.13 15.27
N ALA A 4 -17.06 16.83 15.71
CA ALA A 4 -16.20 15.81 15.16
C ALA A 4 -16.88 14.45 15.25
N VAL A 5 -16.99 13.75 14.11
CA VAL A 5 -17.47 12.36 14.03
C VAL A 5 -16.50 11.49 14.82
N ARG A 6 -16.90 11.08 16.01
CA ARG A 6 -16.24 10.05 16.80
C ARG A 6 -16.52 8.70 16.12
N LEU A 7 -15.50 8.07 15.57
CA LEU A 7 -15.54 6.64 15.23
C LEU A 7 -15.50 5.86 16.55
N GLY A 8 -16.68 5.64 17.11
CA GLY A 8 -16.88 4.78 18.26
C GLY A 8 -16.81 3.31 17.84
N ALA A 9 -16.12 2.49 18.63
CA ALA A 9 -16.18 1.05 18.54
C ALA A 9 -17.62 0.59 18.79
N CYS A 10 -18.32 0.08 17.77
CA CYS A 10 -19.63 -0.52 17.90
C CYS A 10 -19.52 -1.90 18.53
N ARG A 11 -20.03 -2.04 19.75
CA ARG A 11 -20.58 -3.28 20.27
C ARG A 11 -21.92 -3.54 19.57
N TRP A 12 -21.95 -4.46 18.66
CA TRP A 12 -23.18 -5.12 18.20
C TRP A 12 -22.84 -6.56 17.86
N LEU A 13 -22.94 -7.40 18.87
CA LEU A 13 -22.93 -8.85 18.71
C LEU A 13 -24.06 -9.40 19.57
N ASP A 14 -25.27 -9.48 19.00
CA ASP A 14 -26.29 -10.44 19.41
C ASP A 14 -27.36 -10.47 18.31
N GLY A 15 -27.40 -11.55 17.53
CA GLY A 15 -28.49 -11.84 16.61
C GLY A 15 -28.11 -12.05 15.15
N LEU A 16 -27.25 -13.01 14.83
CA LEU A 16 -27.12 -13.51 13.46
C LEU A 16 -27.91 -14.80 13.31
N PRO A 17 -28.76 -14.95 12.25
CA PRO A 17 -29.44 -16.22 11.99
C PRO A 17 -28.42 -17.28 11.58
N SER A 18 -28.45 -18.41 12.24
CA SER A 18 -27.72 -19.63 11.93
C SER A 18 -28.24 -20.19 10.60
N GLY A 19 -27.51 -20.01 9.49
CA GLY A 19 -27.88 -20.62 8.22
C GLY A 19 -27.16 -20.20 6.95
N ILE A 20 -26.21 -19.26 7.00
CA ILE A 20 -25.45 -18.88 5.80
C ILE A 20 -24.14 -19.68 5.79
N GLN A 21 -24.04 -20.68 4.90
CA GLN A 21 -22.75 -21.35 4.65
C GLN A 21 -21.83 -20.36 3.92
N PRO A 22 -20.61 -20.09 4.43
CA PRO A 22 -19.63 -19.31 3.69
C PRO A 22 -19.25 -20.04 2.42
N LEU A 23 -19.08 -19.29 1.31
CA LEU A 23 -18.49 -19.81 0.07
C LEU A 23 -17.18 -20.53 0.46
N THR A 24 -17.19 -21.85 0.30
CA THR A 24 -16.02 -22.68 0.59
C THR A 24 -15.12 -22.71 -0.64
N PHE A 25 -13.84 -22.97 -0.46
CA PHE A 25 -12.88 -23.12 -1.58
C PHE A 25 -13.27 -24.18 -2.61
N THR A 26 -14.30 -24.99 -2.31
CA THR A 26 -14.94 -25.94 -3.23
C THR A 26 -15.63 -25.27 -4.40
N ASP A 27 -16.05 -24.01 -4.29
CA ASP A 27 -16.71 -23.27 -5.38
C ASP A 27 -15.73 -22.81 -6.47
N PHE A 28 -14.42 -22.91 -6.22
CA PHE A 28 -13.33 -22.61 -7.16
C PHE A 28 -12.74 -23.86 -7.84
N GLN A 29 -13.34 -25.03 -7.67
CA GLN A 29 -12.84 -26.29 -8.26
C GLN A 29 -13.43 -26.53 -9.65
N ALA A 30 -12.58 -26.95 -10.59
CA ALA A 30 -13.05 -27.53 -11.85
C ALA A 30 -13.89 -28.77 -11.57
N PRO A 31 -15.04 -28.97 -12.29
CA PRO A 31 -15.89 -30.13 -12.07
C PRO A 31 -15.14 -31.43 -12.37
N GLY A 32 -15.01 -32.30 -11.39
CA GLY A 32 -14.59 -33.67 -11.65
C GLY A 32 -13.54 -34.33 -10.77
N THR A 33 -12.93 -33.65 -9.78
CA THR A 33 -12.00 -34.33 -8.85
C THR A 33 -12.32 -33.97 -7.40
N ALA A 34 -12.62 -34.97 -6.58
CA ALA A 34 -12.74 -34.85 -5.14
C ALA A 34 -11.37 -34.57 -4.52
N THR A 35 -10.89 -33.32 -4.62
CA THR A 35 -9.63 -32.89 -4.05
C THR A 35 -9.87 -32.24 -2.70
N ARG A 36 -9.06 -32.62 -1.71
CA ARG A 36 -9.09 -32.01 -0.39
C ARG A 36 -8.91 -30.48 -0.47
N PRO A 37 -9.41 -29.71 0.51
CA PRO A 37 -9.20 -28.27 0.54
C PRO A 37 -7.72 -27.90 0.46
N LEU A 38 -7.40 -26.89 -0.34
CA LEU A 38 -6.05 -26.36 -0.50
C LEU A 38 -5.51 -25.88 0.85
N ARG A 39 -4.25 -26.18 1.14
CA ARG A 39 -3.54 -25.76 2.35
C ARG A 39 -2.30 -24.95 1.99
N ARG A 40 -1.88 -24.05 2.89
CA ARG A 40 -0.63 -23.29 2.69
C ARG A 40 0.60 -24.19 2.53
N SER A 41 0.60 -25.37 3.16
CA SER A 41 1.66 -26.37 3.03
C SER A 41 1.78 -27.02 1.65
N ASP A 42 0.77 -26.85 0.78
CA ASP A 42 0.79 -27.38 -0.58
C ASP A 42 1.65 -26.51 -1.51
N PHE A 43 1.91 -25.25 -1.11
CA PHE A 43 2.73 -24.31 -1.86
C PHE A 43 4.21 -24.48 -1.54
N GLU A 44 5.05 -24.50 -2.56
CA GLU A 44 6.51 -24.51 -2.42
C GLU A 44 7.01 -23.09 -2.14
N LEU A 45 7.00 -22.64 -0.88
CA LEU A 45 7.36 -21.27 -0.48
C LEU A 45 8.77 -21.19 0.13
N GLU A 46 9.17 -22.20 0.92
CA GLU A 46 10.38 -22.13 1.76
C GLU A 46 11.67 -22.01 0.93
N ALA A 47 11.75 -22.65 -0.24
CA ALA A 47 12.91 -22.58 -1.13
C ALA A 47 13.19 -21.13 -1.63
N TYR A 48 12.16 -20.27 -1.61
CA TYR A 48 12.23 -18.90 -2.14
C TYR A 48 12.45 -17.83 -1.06
N ARG A 49 12.40 -18.18 0.22
CA ARG A 49 12.54 -17.22 1.34
C ARG A 49 13.98 -16.75 1.58
N LYS A 50 14.97 -17.45 1.05
CA LYS A 50 16.37 -17.09 1.29
C LYS A 50 16.74 -15.83 0.52
N SER A 51 16.99 -14.74 1.25
CA SER A 51 17.45 -13.47 0.68
C SER A 51 18.92 -13.55 0.26
N ASP A 52 19.29 -12.74 -0.74
CA ASP A 52 20.63 -12.61 -1.31
C ASP A 52 21.07 -11.15 -1.26
N ASN A 53 22.09 -10.86 -0.43
CA ASN A 53 22.59 -9.50 -0.26
C ASN A 53 23.17 -8.90 -1.56
N ARG A 54 23.79 -9.71 -2.43
CA ARG A 54 24.34 -9.20 -3.70
C ARG A 54 23.23 -8.71 -4.61
N ARG A 55 22.14 -9.47 -4.76
CA ARG A 55 20.96 -9.06 -5.52
C ARG A 55 20.29 -7.84 -4.90
N ALA A 56 20.18 -7.79 -3.57
CA ALA A 56 19.63 -6.66 -2.86
C ALA A 56 20.45 -5.38 -3.10
N PHE A 57 21.78 -5.41 -2.94
CA PHE A 57 22.66 -4.26 -3.22
C PHE A 57 22.59 -3.82 -4.68
N LEU A 58 22.51 -4.76 -5.63
CA LEU A 58 22.34 -4.42 -7.04
C LEU A 58 21.02 -3.66 -7.26
N GLN A 59 19.91 -4.06 -6.62
CA GLN A 59 18.63 -3.35 -6.71
C GLN A 59 18.71 -1.97 -6.07
N VAL A 60 19.37 -1.82 -4.93
CA VAL A 60 19.62 -0.51 -4.32
C VAL A 60 20.40 0.39 -5.27
N LEU A 61 21.53 -0.10 -5.80
CA LEU A 61 22.38 0.66 -6.70
C LEU A 61 21.64 1.07 -7.99
N THR A 62 20.97 0.10 -8.64
CA THR A 62 20.23 0.35 -9.89
C THR A 62 18.95 1.18 -9.69
N THR A 63 18.59 1.49 -8.45
CA THR A 63 17.47 2.40 -8.11
C THR A 63 17.99 3.77 -7.69
N LEU A 64 18.89 3.84 -6.71
CA LEU A 64 19.33 5.13 -6.14
C LEU A 64 20.32 5.88 -7.05
N ALA A 65 21.23 5.18 -7.73
CA ALA A 65 22.18 5.87 -8.61
C ALA A 65 21.50 6.55 -9.81
N PRO A 66 20.58 5.90 -10.57
CA PRO A 66 19.82 6.60 -11.60
C PRO A 66 18.94 7.73 -11.03
N THR A 67 18.33 7.54 -9.85
CA THR A 67 17.55 8.60 -9.20
C THR A 67 18.40 9.84 -8.94
N ALA A 68 19.59 9.66 -8.36
CA ALA A 68 20.53 10.76 -8.12
C ALA A 68 21.00 11.41 -9.42
N ALA A 69 21.34 10.60 -10.43
CA ALA A 69 21.76 11.11 -11.74
C ALA A 69 20.65 11.92 -12.43
N LEU A 70 19.39 11.47 -12.37
CA LEU A 70 18.24 12.18 -12.93
C LEU A 70 18.01 13.52 -12.22
N TRP A 71 18.08 13.56 -10.88
CA TRP A 71 18.00 14.82 -10.14
C TRP A 71 19.16 15.77 -10.50
N TRP A 72 20.37 15.22 -10.69
CA TRP A 72 21.53 16.01 -11.14
C TRP A 72 21.34 16.60 -12.54
N LEU A 73 20.65 15.88 -13.43
CA LEU A 73 20.36 16.36 -14.79
C LEU A 73 19.33 17.51 -14.84
N VAL A 74 18.43 17.62 -13.85
CA VAL A 74 17.37 18.65 -13.84
C VAL A 74 17.91 20.07 -14.05
N PRO A 75 18.87 20.60 -13.26
CA PRO A 75 19.38 21.95 -13.46
C PRO A 75 20.16 22.08 -14.78
N GLN A 76 20.82 21.00 -15.27
CA GLN A 76 21.59 21.02 -16.50
C GLN A 76 20.68 21.26 -17.72
N VAL A 77 19.56 20.53 -17.79
CA VAL A 77 18.62 20.70 -18.91
C VAL A 77 17.88 22.02 -18.82
N MET A 78 17.60 22.51 -17.61
CA MET A 78 16.91 23.79 -17.41
C MET A 78 17.79 25.01 -17.72
N ALA A 79 19.11 24.90 -17.58
CA ALA A 79 20.07 25.94 -17.99
C ALA A 79 20.26 26.00 -19.51
N GLY A 80 19.86 24.98 -20.26
CA GLY A 80 20.05 24.87 -21.70
C GLY A 80 18.97 25.58 -22.53
N PRO A 81 19.08 25.51 -23.87
CA PRO A 81 18.08 26.02 -24.80
C PRO A 81 16.75 25.26 -24.69
N LEU A 82 15.67 25.80 -25.26
CA LEU A 82 14.32 25.24 -25.15
C LEU A 82 14.24 23.73 -25.49
N ALA A 83 14.96 23.32 -26.55
CA ALA A 83 15.01 21.90 -26.94
C ALA A 83 15.55 21.00 -25.83
N MET A 84 16.55 21.44 -25.06
CA MET A 84 17.04 20.70 -23.91
C MET A 84 16.03 20.69 -22.74
N ARG A 85 15.31 21.80 -22.50
CA ARG A 85 14.31 21.88 -21.44
C ARG A 85 13.17 20.89 -21.64
N LEU A 86 12.86 20.51 -22.89
CA LEU A 86 11.86 19.47 -23.19
C LEU A 86 12.27 18.09 -22.62
N LEU A 87 13.58 17.85 -22.41
CA LEU A 87 14.07 16.64 -21.77
C LEU A 87 13.66 16.53 -20.29
N LEU A 88 13.19 17.62 -19.68
CA LEU A 88 12.65 17.56 -18.31
C LEU A 88 11.47 16.59 -18.21
N VAL A 89 10.64 16.48 -19.24
CA VAL A 89 9.46 15.58 -19.25
C VAL A 89 9.87 14.11 -19.08
N PRO A 90 10.72 13.51 -19.93
CA PRO A 90 11.17 12.15 -19.72
C PRO A 90 12.02 11.97 -18.44
N ILE A 91 12.77 12.96 -18.00
CA ILE A 91 13.50 12.93 -16.72
C ILE A 91 12.52 12.80 -15.56
N LEU A 92 11.45 13.62 -15.51
CA LEU A 92 10.44 13.53 -14.48
C LEU A 92 9.67 12.20 -14.53
N ALA A 93 9.34 11.70 -15.72
CA ALA A 93 8.70 10.40 -15.88
C ALA A 93 9.58 9.26 -15.31
N LEU A 94 10.88 9.27 -15.56
CA LEU A 94 11.82 8.31 -15.00
C LEU A 94 11.96 8.49 -13.48
N LEU A 95 12.05 9.71 -12.97
CA LEU A 95 12.07 9.98 -11.54
C LEU A 95 10.82 9.44 -10.84
N VAL A 96 9.64 9.58 -11.43
CA VAL A 96 8.38 8.99 -10.94
C VAL A 96 8.50 7.48 -10.84
N LEU A 97 8.99 6.81 -11.89
CA LEU A 97 9.13 5.35 -11.91
C LEU A 97 10.18 4.86 -10.88
N PHE A 98 11.33 5.53 -10.79
CA PHE A 98 12.37 5.18 -9.80
C PHE A 98 11.93 5.47 -8.36
N SER A 99 11.17 6.55 -8.12
CA SER A 99 10.58 6.83 -6.82
C SER A 99 9.56 5.74 -6.44
N SER A 100 8.68 5.35 -7.35
CA SER A 100 7.76 4.23 -7.14
C SER A 100 8.50 2.92 -6.84
N ARG A 101 9.61 2.64 -7.57
CA ARG A 101 10.46 1.47 -7.29
C ARG A 101 11.11 1.55 -5.92
N SER A 102 11.62 2.72 -5.51
CA SER A 102 12.22 2.89 -4.19
C SER A 102 11.22 2.59 -3.07
N PHE A 103 9.94 2.93 -3.26
CA PHE A 103 8.87 2.56 -2.35
C PHE A 103 8.67 1.03 -2.27
N SER A 104 8.71 0.33 -3.41
CA SER A 104 8.60 -1.13 -3.44
C SER A 104 9.79 -1.82 -2.76
N LEU A 105 10.99 -1.24 -2.83
CA LEU A 105 12.15 -1.74 -2.08
C LEU A 105 12.07 -1.44 -0.58
N MET A 106 11.52 -0.28 -0.19
CA MET A 106 11.18 0.04 1.20
C MET A 106 10.20 -1.00 1.78
N HIS A 107 9.17 -1.32 1.01
CA HIS A 107 8.17 -2.34 1.36
C HIS A 107 8.83 -3.70 1.68
N ASP A 108 9.75 -4.18 0.83
CA ASP A 108 10.47 -5.44 1.08
C ASP A 108 11.40 -5.34 2.30
N CYS A 109 12.02 -4.19 2.53
CA CYS A 109 12.78 -3.93 3.75
C CYS A 109 11.89 -4.04 5.00
N GLY A 110 10.66 -3.53 4.95
CA GLY A 110 9.67 -3.64 6.02
C GLY A 110 9.31 -5.08 6.36
N HIS A 111 9.19 -5.93 5.36
CA HIS A 111 9.01 -7.38 5.53
C HIS A 111 10.31 -8.11 5.93
N ARG A 112 11.43 -7.41 5.97
CA ARG A 112 12.75 -8.00 6.23
C ARG A 112 13.10 -9.11 5.24
N SER A 113 12.71 -8.92 3.99
CA SER A 113 12.86 -9.89 2.90
C SER A 113 13.94 -9.46 1.90
N LEU A 114 14.21 -8.16 1.72
CA LEU A 114 15.16 -7.67 0.71
C LEU A 114 16.58 -8.17 0.97
N PHE A 115 17.09 -8.00 2.19
CA PHE A 115 18.42 -8.44 2.62
C PHE A 115 18.34 -9.62 3.57
N ALA A 116 19.36 -10.49 3.54
CA ALA A 116 19.50 -11.57 4.52
C ALA A 116 19.78 -11.00 5.93
N ASN A 117 20.45 -9.87 6.02
CA ASN A 117 20.78 -9.21 7.27
C ASN A 117 19.67 -8.26 7.72
N ARG A 118 19.16 -8.46 8.94
CA ARG A 118 18.09 -7.63 9.52
C ARG A 118 18.47 -6.16 9.61
N TRP A 119 19.72 -5.87 9.98
CA TRP A 119 20.22 -4.50 10.10
C TRP A 119 20.22 -3.77 8.76
N LEU A 120 20.64 -4.46 7.67
CA LEU A 120 20.59 -3.88 6.33
C LEU A 120 19.15 -3.54 5.90
N ASN A 121 18.17 -4.40 6.21
CA ASN A 121 16.77 -4.07 5.95
C ASN A 121 16.33 -2.80 6.71
N GLN A 122 16.77 -2.62 7.97
CA GLN A 122 16.43 -1.41 8.73
C GLN A 122 17.07 -0.16 8.14
N VAL A 123 18.36 -0.21 7.81
CA VAL A 123 19.10 0.94 7.25
C VAL A 123 18.53 1.35 5.90
N PHE A 124 18.37 0.39 4.97
CA PHE A 124 17.87 0.69 3.64
C PHE A 124 16.38 0.97 3.63
N GLY A 125 15.59 0.35 4.51
CA GLY A 125 14.18 0.70 4.71
C GLY A 125 14.02 2.15 5.15
N PHE A 126 14.80 2.59 6.14
CA PHE A 126 14.84 3.99 6.58
C PHE A 126 15.29 4.93 5.44
N LEU A 127 16.38 4.59 4.72
CA LEU A 127 16.88 5.40 3.61
C LEU A 127 15.82 5.56 2.50
N PHE A 128 15.18 4.47 2.08
CA PHE A 128 14.07 4.53 1.13
C PHE A 128 12.87 5.30 1.70
N GLY A 129 12.63 5.20 3.00
CA GLY A 129 11.63 6.00 3.70
C GLY A 129 11.90 7.50 3.58
N VAL A 130 13.17 7.93 3.70
CA VAL A 130 13.57 9.33 3.48
C VAL A 130 13.35 9.74 2.02
N VAL A 131 13.76 8.90 1.05
CA VAL A 131 13.57 9.17 -0.38
C VAL A 131 12.09 9.35 -0.73
N ASN A 132 11.21 8.54 -0.13
CA ASN A 132 9.75 8.61 -0.36
C ASN A 132 9.03 9.58 0.59
N GLY A 133 9.73 10.21 1.52
CA GLY A 133 9.12 11.14 2.47
C GLY A 133 8.21 10.48 3.52
N ILE A 134 8.33 9.17 3.77
CA ILE A 134 7.46 8.41 4.69
C ILE A 134 8.29 7.66 5.74
N PRO A 135 7.94 7.74 7.04
CA PRO A 135 8.60 6.94 8.08
C PRO A 135 8.32 5.45 7.84
N GLU A 136 9.39 4.65 7.70
CA GLU A 136 9.29 3.24 7.32
C GLU A 136 8.70 2.38 8.44
N HIS A 137 9.13 2.55 9.70
CA HIS A 137 8.69 1.70 10.81
C HIS A 137 7.18 1.77 11.09
N PRO A 138 6.54 2.96 11.25
CA PRO A 138 5.09 3.05 11.41
C PRO A 138 4.35 2.52 10.20
N TRP A 139 4.87 2.75 8.98
CA TRP A 139 4.28 2.25 7.75
C TRP A 139 4.31 0.72 7.70
N SER A 140 5.47 0.11 7.95
CA SER A 140 5.66 -1.35 7.94
C SER A 140 4.78 -2.07 8.95
N ARG A 141 4.57 -1.48 10.14
CA ARG A 141 3.66 -2.05 11.14
C ARG A 141 2.22 -2.07 10.65
N GLY A 142 1.74 -0.96 10.05
CA GLY A 142 0.41 -0.91 9.45
C GLY A 142 0.26 -1.90 8.31
N HIS A 143 1.31 -2.06 7.50
CA HIS A 143 1.35 -2.99 6.39
C HIS A 143 1.40 -4.46 6.85
N ALA A 144 2.15 -4.78 7.90
CA ALA A 144 2.13 -6.12 8.51
C ALA A 144 0.74 -6.48 9.07
N TYR A 145 0.01 -5.50 9.63
CA TYR A 145 -1.38 -5.70 10.04
C TYR A 145 -2.30 -5.99 8.85
N HIS A 146 -2.09 -5.31 7.73
CA HIS A 146 -2.79 -5.59 6.47
C HIS A 146 -2.56 -7.05 6.03
N HIS A 147 -1.30 -7.52 5.94
CA HIS A 147 -0.98 -8.90 5.57
C HIS A 147 -1.66 -9.92 6.47
N LYS A 148 -1.63 -9.66 7.78
CA LYS A 148 -2.22 -10.55 8.78
C LYS A 148 -3.73 -10.69 8.66
N HIS A 149 -4.43 -9.64 8.20
CA HIS A 149 -5.89 -9.55 8.23
C HIS A 149 -6.52 -9.28 6.87
N ASN A 150 -5.79 -9.44 5.77
CA ASN A 150 -6.34 -9.24 4.44
C ASN A 150 -7.56 -10.14 4.19
N GLY A 151 -8.64 -9.57 3.66
CA GLY A 151 -9.91 -10.27 3.47
C GLY A 151 -10.74 -10.50 4.74
N ASN A 152 -10.27 -10.05 5.93
CA ASN A 152 -11.05 -10.07 7.17
C ASN A 152 -11.70 -8.70 7.39
N TRP A 153 -12.99 -8.60 7.13
CA TRP A 153 -13.72 -7.34 7.17
C TRP A 153 -13.88 -6.75 8.58
N ASP A 154 -13.97 -7.60 9.60
CA ASP A 154 -14.11 -7.14 10.99
C ASP A 154 -12.84 -6.48 11.51
N ARG A 155 -11.68 -6.85 10.96
CA ARG A 155 -10.35 -6.37 11.37
C ARG A 155 -9.74 -5.38 10.40
N TYR A 156 -9.92 -5.58 9.09
CA TYR A 156 -9.26 -4.78 8.07
C TYR A 156 -10.16 -4.56 6.84
N ARG A 157 -10.55 -3.34 6.61
CA ARG A 157 -11.50 -2.93 5.56
C ARG A 157 -10.83 -2.49 4.25
N GLY A 158 -9.76 -3.16 3.89
CA GLY A 158 -8.99 -2.85 2.69
C GLY A 158 -8.11 -1.59 2.80
N PRO A 159 -7.29 -1.32 1.76
CA PRO A 159 -6.35 -0.20 1.76
C PRO A 159 -7.01 1.18 1.91
N SER A 160 -8.26 1.30 1.46
CA SER A 160 -9.02 2.55 1.45
C SER A 160 -10.04 2.68 2.59
N ALA A 161 -10.03 1.76 3.57
CA ALA A 161 -11.00 1.73 4.66
C ALA A 161 -12.45 1.86 4.14
N LEU A 162 -12.87 0.88 3.32
CA LEU A 162 -14.18 0.89 2.67
C LEU A 162 -15.33 0.84 3.70
N LEU A 163 -16.48 1.37 3.32
CA LEU A 163 -17.72 1.26 4.09
C LEU A 163 -18.48 -0.01 3.70
N SER A 164 -19.22 -0.57 4.67
CA SER A 164 -20.28 -1.52 4.32
C SER A 164 -21.44 -0.80 3.64
N LEU A 165 -22.24 -1.56 2.87
CA LEU A 165 -23.46 -1.04 2.25
C LEU A 165 -24.38 -0.39 3.28
N ASP A 166 -24.56 -1.05 4.45
CA ASP A 166 -25.41 -0.52 5.53
C ASP A 166 -24.86 0.81 6.07
N GLN A 167 -23.55 0.88 6.33
CA GLN A 167 -22.92 2.12 6.77
C GLN A 167 -23.06 3.24 5.73
N TYR A 168 -22.91 2.92 4.44
CA TYR A 168 -23.07 3.88 3.36
C TYR A 168 -24.50 4.42 3.30
N ARG A 169 -25.51 3.57 3.47
CA ARG A 169 -26.93 3.95 3.47
C ARG A 169 -27.31 4.86 4.64
N THR A 170 -26.58 4.80 5.77
CA THR A 170 -26.80 5.72 6.91
C THR A 170 -26.23 7.12 6.70
N LEU A 171 -25.39 7.32 5.68
CA LEU A 171 -24.82 8.62 5.38
C LEU A 171 -25.86 9.57 4.75
N SER A 172 -25.73 10.88 5.04
CA SER A 172 -26.46 11.89 4.31
C SER A 172 -26.11 11.87 2.81
N PRO A 173 -27.01 12.32 1.91
CA PRO A 173 -26.73 12.39 0.47
C PRO A 173 -25.44 13.15 0.13
N PHE A 174 -25.13 14.20 0.89
CA PHE A 174 -23.88 14.95 0.75
C PHE A 174 -22.67 14.07 1.09
N ASN A 175 -22.69 13.36 2.21
CA ASN A 175 -21.60 12.47 2.61
C ASN A 175 -21.43 11.26 1.68
N GLN A 176 -22.52 10.74 1.11
CA GLN A 176 -22.47 9.70 0.08
C GLN A 176 -21.72 10.18 -1.17
N ARG A 177 -22.01 11.42 -1.62
CA ARG A 177 -21.28 12.06 -2.75
C ARG A 177 -19.80 12.25 -2.43
N ILE A 178 -19.47 12.77 -1.24
CA ILE A 178 -18.07 12.93 -0.79
C ILE A 178 -17.35 11.57 -0.73
N TYR A 179 -18.02 10.53 -0.24
CA TYR A 179 -17.48 9.19 -0.22
C TYR A 179 -17.12 8.70 -1.63
N GLY A 180 -18.06 8.79 -2.60
CA GLY A 180 -17.82 8.42 -3.98
C GLY A 180 -16.70 9.23 -4.63
N LEU A 181 -16.70 10.56 -4.47
CA LEU A 181 -15.65 11.43 -4.99
C LEU A 181 -14.27 11.10 -4.42
N SER A 182 -14.19 10.82 -3.11
CA SER A 182 -12.91 10.51 -2.45
C SER A 182 -12.27 9.19 -2.92
N ARG A 183 -13.03 8.34 -3.62
CA ARG A 183 -12.56 7.06 -4.21
C ARG A 183 -12.45 7.12 -5.74
N HIS A 184 -12.71 8.27 -6.32
CA HIS A 184 -12.53 8.45 -7.75
C HIS A 184 -11.04 8.35 -8.11
N PRO A 185 -10.64 7.70 -9.22
CA PRO A 185 -9.23 7.51 -9.61
C PRO A 185 -8.41 8.79 -9.63
N LEU A 186 -9.00 9.92 -10.02
CA LEU A 186 -8.31 11.22 -10.02
C LEU A 186 -7.87 11.67 -8.63
N MET A 187 -8.52 11.17 -7.56
CA MET A 187 -8.11 11.47 -6.19
C MET A 187 -6.81 10.78 -5.78
N LEU A 188 -6.30 9.85 -6.58
CA LEU A 188 -4.95 9.31 -6.39
C LEU A 188 -3.88 10.41 -6.46
N LEU A 189 -4.08 11.45 -7.27
CA LEU A 189 -3.11 12.54 -7.42
C LEU A 189 -3.00 13.39 -6.14
N PRO A 190 -4.05 14.13 -5.69
CA PRO A 190 -3.95 14.90 -4.45
C PRO A 190 -3.78 14.00 -3.22
N GLY A 191 -4.40 12.82 -3.21
CA GLY A 191 -4.24 11.83 -2.14
C GLY A 191 -2.82 11.30 -2.03
N GLY A 192 -2.15 11.05 -3.14
CA GLY A 192 -0.76 10.61 -3.20
C GLY A 192 0.19 11.67 -2.63
N PHE A 193 0.05 12.92 -3.08
CA PHE A 193 0.85 14.02 -2.53
C PHE A 193 0.60 14.19 -1.03
N PHE A 194 -0.66 14.20 -0.61
CA PHE A 194 -1.01 14.25 0.82
C PHE A 194 -0.35 13.11 1.60
N TYR A 195 -0.41 11.88 1.06
CA TYR A 195 0.09 10.68 1.73
C TYR A 195 1.60 10.71 1.98
N LEU A 196 2.39 11.14 1.00
CA LEU A 196 3.86 11.16 1.10
C LEU A 196 4.40 12.46 1.70
N VAL A 197 3.79 13.60 1.34
CA VAL A 197 4.38 14.91 1.65
C VAL A 197 3.75 15.56 2.87
N ILE A 198 2.44 15.45 3.06
CA ILE A 198 1.72 16.17 4.11
C ILE A 198 1.49 15.30 5.35
N LYS A 199 0.91 14.12 5.18
CA LYS A 199 0.50 13.24 6.29
C LYS A 199 1.61 12.93 7.30
N PRO A 200 2.85 12.60 6.90
CA PRO A 200 3.92 12.32 7.87
C PRO A 200 4.35 13.55 8.68
N ARG A 201 4.23 14.75 8.11
CA ARG A 201 4.52 16.03 8.81
C ARG A 201 3.43 16.35 9.82
N LEU A 202 2.17 16.13 9.45
CA LEU A 202 1.05 16.24 10.39
C LEU A 202 1.16 15.22 11.52
N ALA A 203 1.60 13.99 11.24
CA ALA A 203 1.84 12.98 12.28
C ALA A 203 2.93 13.40 13.27
N LEU A 204 4.02 14.00 12.79
CA LEU A 204 5.05 14.57 13.66
C LEU A 204 4.50 15.71 14.52
N LEU A 205 3.78 16.66 13.90
CA LEU A 205 3.17 17.78 14.62
C LEU A 205 2.22 17.27 15.71
N GLN A 206 1.38 16.29 15.39
CA GLN A 206 0.49 15.69 16.39
C GLN A 206 1.27 15.01 17.54
N ALA A 207 2.34 14.26 17.22
CA ALA A 207 3.17 13.64 18.24
C ALA A 207 3.82 14.68 19.17
N LEU A 208 4.25 15.83 18.63
CA LEU A 208 4.80 16.94 19.42
C LEU A 208 3.71 17.58 20.30
N VAL A 209 2.52 17.82 19.78
CA VAL A 209 1.39 18.36 20.56
C VAL A 209 1.01 17.40 21.70
N ASP A 210 0.95 16.10 21.43
CA ASP A 210 0.63 15.09 22.44
C ASP A 210 1.72 15.02 23.52
N LEU A 211 3.01 15.14 23.13
CA LEU A 211 4.14 15.20 24.08
C LEU A 211 4.03 16.44 24.99
N VAL A 212 3.86 17.62 24.40
CA VAL A 212 3.70 18.87 25.17
C VAL A 212 2.46 18.80 26.06
N GLY A 213 1.33 18.30 25.54
CA GLY A 213 0.11 18.11 26.31
C GLY A 213 0.29 17.18 27.52
N SER A 214 1.13 16.14 27.38
CA SER A 214 1.44 15.20 28.48
C SER A 214 2.26 15.86 29.61
N LEU A 215 3.09 16.85 29.28
CA LEU A 215 3.86 17.59 30.28
C LEU A 215 2.98 18.48 31.17
N PHE A 216 1.85 18.99 30.65
CA PHE A 216 0.95 19.88 31.38
C PHE A 216 -0.22 19.16 32.06
N LYS A 217 -0.66 17.98 31.57
CA LYS A 217 -1.88 17.31 32.04
C LYS A 217 -1.65 16.20 33.06
N GLY A 218 -0.39 15.86 33.37
CA GLY A 218 -0.06 14.75 34.28
C GLY A 218 -0.50 13.38 33.76
N PRO A 219 -0.14 12.27 34.44
CA PRO A 219 -0.30 10.90 33.94
C PRO A 219 -1.74 10.35 33.87
N LYS A 220 -2.77 11.18 34.11
CA LYS A 220 -4.19 10.75 34.15
C LYS A 220 -5.00 10.96 32.86
N ALA A 221 -4.39 11.33 31.75
CA ALA A 221 -5.09 11.26 30.48
C ALA A 221 -5.27 9.77 30.13
N THR A 222 -6.49 9.24 30.32
CA THR A 222 -6.89 7.93 29.78
C THR A 222 -6.39 7.85 28.35
N PRO A 223 -5.58 6.83 27.99
CA PRO A 223 -5.21 6.65 26.60
C PRO A 223 -6.52 6.49 25.83
N SER A 224 -6.85 7.49 25.00
CA SER A 224 -7.84 7.23 23.97
C SER A 224 -7.35 5.97 23.26
N GLN A 225 -8.22 5.11 22.74
CA GLN A 225 -7.87 3.92 21.96
C GLN A 225 -7.12 4.27 20.65
N ARG A 226 -6.37 5.34 20.67
CA ARG A 226 -5.51 5.78 19.57
C ARG A 226 -4.26 4.91 19.54
N TYR A 227 -3.86 4.58 18.34
CA TYR A 227 -2.57 3.98 18.03
C TYR A 227 -1.47 4.68 18.84
N GLN A 228 -0.79 3.93 19.70
CA GLN A 228 0.36 4.41 20.43
C GLN A 228 1.63 3.95 19.70
N PRO A 229 2.43 4.88 19.17
CA PRO A 229 3.68 4.52 18.53
C PRO A 229 4.67 3.96 19.56
N THR A 230 5.43 2.94 19.18
CA THR A 230 6.57 2.47 19.97
C THR A 230 7.68 3.53 19.96
N LYS A 231 8.64 3.41 20.90
CA LYS A 231 9.82 4.32 20.91
C LYS A 231 10.59 4.29 19.58
N ALA A 232 10.69 3.11 18.95
CA ALA A 232 11.37 2.96 17.66
C ALA A 232 10.59 3.66 16.52
N GLU A 233 9.27 3.56 16.52
CA GLU A 233 8.43 4.24 15.53
C GLU A 233 8.45 5.75 15.71
N LEU A 234 8.49 6.24 16.95
CA LEU A 234 8.61 7.66 17.22
C LEU A 234 9.98 8.18 16.80
N ALA A 235 11.06 7.45 17.08
CA ALA A 235 12.41 7.81 16.66
C ALA A 235 12.52 7.86 15.13
N ASP A 236 11.96 6.86 14.42
CA ASP A 236 11.91 6.85 12.97
C ASP A 236 11.08 8.03 12.41
N LEU A 237 9.91 8.30 13.00
CA LEU A 237 9.06 9.44 12.63
C LEU A 237 9.82 10.76 12.72
N VAL A 238 10.53 11.00 13.84
CA VAL A 238 11.30 12.23 14.04
C VAL A 238 12.49 12.29 13.08
N ALA A 239 13.34 11.25 13.05
CA ALA A 239 14.54 11.23 12.23
C ALA A 239 14.22 11.34 10.73
N ASN A 240 13.21 10.61 10.24
CA ASN A 240 12.76 10.70 8.86
C ASN A 240 12.30 12.12 8.51
N ASN A 241 11.46 12.74 9.34
CA ASN A 241 10.99 14.10 9.08
C ASN A 241 12.12 15.12 9.08
N CYS A 242 13.07 15.03 10.03
CA CYS A 242 14.23 15.92 10.08
C CYS A 242 15.08 15.81 8.80
N LEU A 243 15.37 14.58 8.35
CA LEU A 243 16.17 14.36 7.13
C LEU A 243 15.43 14.77 5.88
N VAL A 244 14.11 14.52 5.78
CA VAL A 244 13.30 14.95 4.63
C VAL A 244 13.26 16.48 4.56
N ILE A 245 13.02 17.18 5.66
CA ILE A 245 12.98 18.65 5.68
C ILE A 245 14.39 19.23 5.35
N ALA A 246 15.45 18.64 5.91
CA ALA A 246 16.82 19.03 5.59
C ALA A 246 17.13 18.80 4.09
N SER A 247 16.67 17.69 3.51
CA SER A 247 16.84 17.42 2.07
C SER A 247 16.06 18.42 1.20
N TRP A 248 14.84 18.80 1.59
CA TRP A 248 14.08 19.84 0.90
C TRP A 248 14.80 21.19 0.91
N TRP A 249 15.35 21.55 2.05
CA TRP A 249 16.12 22.77 2.17
C TRP A 249 17.38 22.72 1.27
N ALA A 250 18.18 21.65 1.36
CA ALA A 250 19.40 21.49 0.57
C ALA A 250 19.12 21.46 -0.95
N MET A 251 18.09 20.72 -1.38
CA MET A 251 17.66 20.66 -2.77
C MET A 251 17.12 22.00 -3.26
N GLY A 252 16.39 22.72 -2.40
CA GLY A 252 15.91 24.07 -2.70
C GLY A 252 17.04 25.09 -2.88
N GLN A 253 18.12 24.98 -2.08
CA GLN A 253 19.32 25.80 -2.27
C GLN A 253 20.05 25.45 -3.56
N TRP A 254 20.15 24.19 -3.91
CA TRP A 254 20.85 23.72 -5.10
C TRP A 254 20.11 24.02 -6.41
N LEU A 255 18.80 23.72 -6.47
CA LEU A 255 17.98 23.82 -7.69
C LEU A 255 17.26 25.17 -7.81
N GLY A 256 17.17 25.94 -6.73
CA GLY A 256 16.18 27.00 -6.57
C GLY A 256 14.83 26.46 -6.11
N VAL A 257 14.22 27.17 -5.16
CA VAL A 257 13.00 26.73 -4.46
C VAL A 257 11.84 26.42 -5.44
N GLY A 258 11.63 27.28 -6.44
CA GLY A 258 10.55 27.12 -7.43
C GLY A 258 10.70 25.86 -8.27
N LEU A 259 11.89 25.64 -8.86
CA LEU A 259 12.18 24.49 -9.70
C LEU A 259 12.12 23.19 -8.87
N PHE A 260 12.72 23.19 -7.68
CA PHE A 260 12.68 22.04 -6.79
C PHE A 260 11.24 21.62 -6.48
N TRP A 261 10.42 22.53 -5.97
CA TRP A 261 9.05 22.18 -5.58
C TRP A 261 8.16 21.77 -6.75
N SER A 262 8.35 22.39 -7.92
CA SER A 262 7.62 21.98 -9.13
C SER A 262 7.95 20.55 -9.53
N CYS A 263 9.24 20.20 -9.59
CA CYS A 263 9.67 18.84 -9.93
C CYS A 263 9.32 17.83 -8.82
N TYR A 264 9.59 18.17 -7.56
CA TYR A 264 9.33 17.30 -6.42
C TYR A 264 7.84 16.99 -6.25
N ALA A 265 6.96 18.00 -6.39
CA ALA A 265 5.52 17.80 -6.31
C ALA A 265 5.02 16.83 -7.40
N ILE A 266 5.50 16.97 -8.64
CA ILE A 266 5.18 16.07 -9.74
C ILE A 266 5.65 14.64 -9.40
N VAL A 267 6.93 14.49 -9.03
CA VAL A 267 7.51 13.17 -8.74
C VAL A 267 6.76 12.48 -7.61
N MET A 268 6.52 13.17 -6.48
CA MET A 268 5.85 12.58 -5.33
C MET A 268 4.37 12.28 -5.59
N THR A 269 3.66 13.16 -6.30
CA THR A 269 2.26 12.95 -6.67
C THR A 269 2.08 11.71 -7.53
N PHE A 270 2.82 11.63 -8.63
CA PHE A 270 2.62 10.55 -9.60
C PHE A 270 3.22 9.23 -9.12
N SER A 271 4.36 9.22 -8.42
CA SER A 271 4.91 7.99 -7.85
C SER A 271 3.95 7.40 -6.80
N ALA A 272 3.41 8.24 -5.92
CA ALA A 272 2.40 7.80 -4.95
C ALA A 272 1.13 7.29 -5.64
N ALA A 273 0.64 7.99 -6.65
CA ALA A 273 -0.54 7.55 -7.41
C ALA A 273 -0.33 6.15 -8.02
N ILE A 274 0.88 5.87 -8.56
CA ILE A 274 1.21 4.55 -9.12
C ILE A 274 1.14 3.46 -8.05
N PHE A 275 1.87 3.59 -6.94
CA PHE A 275 1.90 2.49 -5.96
C PHE A 275 0.59 2.39 -5.16
N ILE A 276 -0.12 3.48 -4.88
CA ILE A 276 -1.45 3.43 -4.26
C ILE A 276 -2.45 2.76 -5.21
N CYS A 277 -2.40 3.06 -6.53
CA CYS A 277 -3.21 2.40 -7.53
C CYS A 277 -2.94 0.89 -7.55
N ILE A 278 -1.67 0.47 -7.62
CA ILE A 278 -1.29 -0.96 -7.58
C ILE A 278 -1.85 -1.62 -6.32
N PHE A 279 -1.63 -1.04 -5.14
CA PHE A 279 -2.15 -1.53 -3.87
C PHE A 279 -3.67 -1.62 -3.86
N PHE A 280 -4.35 -0.61 -4.39
CA PHE A 280 -5.81 -0.57 -4.42
C PHE A 280 -6.35 -1.71 -5.28
N VAL A 281 -5.94 -1.82 -6.54
CA VAL A 281 -6.50 -2.81 -7.47
C VAL A 281 -6.12 -4.25 -7.12
N GLN A 282 -5.04 -4.44 -6.38
CA GLN A 282 -4.65 -5.76 -5.87
C GLN A 282 -5.60 -6.31 -4.81
N HIS A 283 -6.46 -5.47 -4.22
CA HIS A 283 -7.45 -5.89 -3.22
C HIS A 283 -8.88 -5.51 -3.57
N ASN A 284 -9.08 -4.54 -4.48
CA ASN A 284 -10.38 -4.03 -4.89
C ASN A 284 -10.66 -4.41 -6.35
N TYR A 285 -11.39 -5.49 -6.54
CA TYR A 285 -11.80 -6.00 -7.86
C TYR A 285 -13.10 -6.80 -7.73
N GLU A 286 -13.76 -7.06 -8.85
CA GLU A 286 -14.95 -7.88 -8.88
C GLU A 286 -14.69 -9.30 -8.36
N GLY A 287 -15.45 -9.72 -7.34
CA GLY A 287 -15.29 -11.03 -6.71
C GLY A 287 -14.13 -11.12 -5.73
N SER A 288 -13.55 -9.98 -5.28
CA SER A 288 -12.55 -9.99 -4.21
C SER A 288 -13.15 -10.59 -2.95
N TYR A 289 -12.43 -11.56 -2.38
CA TYR A 289 -12.83 -12.22 -1.16
C TYR A 289 -12.72 -11.29 0.05
N ALA A 290 -13.79 -11.24 0.83
CA ALA A 290 -13.78 -10.70 2.17
C ALA A 290 -14.85 -11.41 3.00
N SER A 291 -14.56 -11.67 4.28
CA SER A 291 -15.46 -12.35 5.21
C SER A 291 -15.29 -11.78 6.61
N GLY A 292 -16.27 -11.97 7.48
CA GLY A 292 -16.14 -11.70 8.91
C GLY A 292 -15.26 -12.75 9.62
N ASP A 293 -14.93 -12.51 10.89
CA ASP A 293 -14.06 -13.38 11.71
C ASP A 293 -14.46 -14.87 11.65
N GLY A 294 -15.77 -15.17 11.60
CA GLY A 294 -16.27 -16.55 11.62
C GLY A 294 -16.04 -17.36 10.34
N GLY A 295 -15.88 -16.71 9.19
CA GLY A 295 -15.68 -17.37 7.89
C GLY A 295 -14.33 -17.08 7.25
N TRP A 296 -13.51 -16.25 7.89
CA TRP A 296 -12.22 -15.84 7.34
C TRP A 296 -11.15 -16.92 7.47
N SER A 297 -10.35 -17.08 6.44
CA SER A 297 -9.10 -17.83 6.49
C SER A 297 -7.95 -17.05 5.88
N TYR A 298 -6.76 -17.20 6.45
CA TYR A 298 -5.54 -16.55 5.94
C TYR A 298 -5.26 -16.91 4.47
N LEU A 299 -5.44 -18.20 4.14
CA LEU A 299 -5.19 -18.69 2.77
C LEU A 299 -6.13 -18.05 1.74
N GLN A 300 -7.42 -17.94 2.07
CA GLN A 300 -8.41 -17.29 1.21
C GLN A 300 -8.12 -15.80 1.10
N GLY A 301 -7.80 -15.13 2.21
CA GLY A 301 -7.38 -13.74 2.18
C GLY A 301 -6.15 -13.50 1.29
N ALA A 302 -5.17 -14.42 1.31
CA ALA A 302 -3.97 -14.31 0.51
C ALA A 302 -4.20 -14.60 -0.99
N VAL A 303 -5.05 -15.57 -1.35
CA VAL A 303 -5.22 -16.03 -2.73
C VAL A 303 -6.43 -15.39 -3.41
N ALA A 304 -7.59 -15.38 -2.74
CA ALA A 304 -8.84 -14.86 -3.28
C ALA A 304 -9.11 -13.41 -2.87
N GLY A 305 -8.47 -12.91 -1.80
CA GLY A 305 -8.51 -11.50 -1.38
C GLY A 305 -7.38 -10.66 -1.96
N SER A 306 -6.61 -11.21 -2.90
CA SER A 306 -5.59 -10.47 -3.65
C SER A 306 -5.57 -10.88 -5.13
N SER A 307 -5.22 -9.94 -6.00
CA SER A 307 -5.08 -10.17 -7.43
C SER A 307 -3.62 -10.06 -7.87
N ASN A 308 -3.29 -10.72 -8.98
CA ASN A 308 -2.00 -10.60 -9.65
C ASN A 308 -2.16 -9.70 -10.88
N LEU A 309 -1.23 -8.75 -11.08
CA LEU A 309 -1.22 -7.86 -12.24
C LEU A 309 -0.38 -8.46 -13.37
N GLU A 310 -0.94 -8.49 -14.57
CA GLU A 310 -0.22 -8.84 -15.78
C GLU A 310 0.47 -7.59 -16.35
N LEU A 311 1.71 -7.35 -15.92
CA LEU A 311 2.50 -6.20 -16.33
C LEU A 311 3.56 -6.58 -17.36
N PRO A 312 3.88 -5.70 -18.35
CA PRO A 312 5.08 -5.80 -19.15
C PRO A 312 6.33 -5.91 -18.25
N TRP A 313 7.37 -6.60 -18.72
CA TRP A 313 8.58 -6.86 -17.93
C TRP A 313 9.19 -5.60 -17.30
N ILE A 314 9.18 -4.48 -18.02
CA ILE A 314 9.73 -3.21 -17.55
C ILE A 314 8.92 -2.63 -16.38
N LEU A 315 7.59 -2.70 -16.42
CA LEU A 315 6.75 -2.25 -15.32
C LEU A 315 6.84 -3.20 -14.11
N ASN A 316 7.00 -4.51 -14.34
CA ASN A 316 7.33 -5.45 -13.28
C ASN A 316 8.65 -5.10 -12.62
N TRP A 317 9.66 -4.72 -13.39
CA TRP A 317 10.94 -4.31 -12.84
C TRP A 317 10.81 -3.04 -11.98
N PHE A 318 10.08 -2.02 -12.44
CA PHE A 318 9.85 -0.80 -11.66
C PHE A 318 8.97 -1.02 -10.43
N SER A 319 8.03 -1.94 -10.46
CA SER A 319 7.22 -2.32 -9.29
C SER A 319 7.88 -3.34 -8.37
N ALA A 320 9.15 -3.74 -8.67
CA ALA A 320 9.87 -4.79 -7.94
C ALA A 320 9.06 -6.09 -7.84
N ASP A 321 8.48 -6.56 -8.94
CA ASP A 321 7.68 -7.79 -9.06
C ASP A 321 6.50 -7.91 -8.06
N ILE A 322 6.06 -6.83 -7.39
CA ILE A 322 4.92 -6.84 -6.47
C ILE A 322 3.60 -7.21 -7.17
N ALA A 323 3.61 -7.25 -8.49
CA ALA A 323 2.51 -7.74 -9.31
C ALA A 323 2.12 -9.20 -9.01
N PHE A 324 3.04 -10.03 -8.50
CA PHE A 324 2.80 -11.41 -8.04
C PHE A 324 2.25 -11.43 -6.61
N HIS A 325 1.17 -10.73 -6.38
CA HIS A 325 0.71 -10.32 -5.07
C HIS A 325 0.12 -11.45 -4.22
N SER A 326 -0.51 -12.46 -4.84
CA SER A 326 -1.03 -13.62 -4.11
C SER A 326 0.10 -14.42 -3.45
N ILE A 327 1.25 -14.60 -4.13
CA ILE A 327 2.44 -15.24 -3.54
C ILE A 327 3.02 -14.37 -2.43
N HIS A 328 3.07 -13.06 -2.65
CA HIS A 328 3.53 -12.11 -1.65
C HIS A 328 2.67 -12.19 -0.36
N HIS A 329 1.34 -12.25 -0.47
CA HIS A 329 0.45 -12.46 0.68
C HIS A 329 0.57 -13.84 1.32
N LEU A 330 0.85 -14.89 0.53
CA LEU A 330 1.10 -16.23 1.09
C LEU A 330 2.39 -16.29 1.91
N CYS A 331 3.42 -15.53 1.52
CA CYS A 331 4.68 -15.47 2.24
C CYS A 331 5.43 -14.16 1.97
N GLU A 332 5.18 -13.15 2.79
CA GLU A 332 5.80 -11.83 2.75
C GLU A 332 7.34 -11.83 2.91
N ARG A 333 7.90 -12.97 3.38
CA ARG A 333 9.34 -13.17 3.55
C ARG A 333 10.06 -13.57 2.26
N ILE A 334 9.34 -13.74 1.15
CA ILE A 334 9.94 -13.99 -0.17
C ILE A 334 10.36 -12.63 -0.75
N PRO A 335 11.68 -12.43 -1.02
CA PRO A 335 12.13 -11.16 -1.60
C PRO A 335 11.60 -10.99 -3.03
N ASN A 336 11.39 -9.75 -3.44
CA ASN A 336 10.81 -9.42 -4.75
C ASN A 336 11.48 -10.16 -5.91
N TYR A 337 12.80 -10.24 -5.94
CA TYR A 337 13.57 -10.90 -7.01
C TYR A 337 13.43 -12.43 -7.06
N ARG A 338 12.56 -13.01 -6.21
CA ARG A 338 12.15 -14.43 -6.24
C ARG A 338 10.65 -14.62 -6.38
N LEU A 339 9.84 -13.54 -6.31
CA LEU A 339 8.37 -13.63 -6.38
C LEU A 339 7.91 -14.27 -7.68
N ARG A 340 8.47 -13.85 -8.82
CA ARG A 340 8.14 -14.42 -10.14
C ARG A 340 8.40 -15.93 -10.18
N GLN A 341 9.59 -16.36 -9.80
CA GLN A 341 9.96 -17.79 -9.82
C GLN A 341 9.04 -18.59 -8.90
N CYS A 342 8.75 -18.07 -7.70
CA CYS A 342 7.84 -18.73 -6.77
C CYS A 342 6.40 -18.79 -7.34
N HIS A 343 5.92 -17.74 -7.99
CA HIS A 343 4.62 -17.71 -8.62
C HIS A 343 4.51 -18.75 -9.75
N GLU A 344 5.50 -18.80 -10.64
CA GLU A 344 5.53 -19.75 -11.76
C GLU A 344 5.54 -21.20 -11.24
N ARG A 345 6.31 -21.49 -10.20
CA ARG A 345 6.37 -22.82 -9.58
C ARG A 345 5.02 -23.25 -8.99
N ASN A 346 4.29 -22.33 -8.41
CA ASN A 346 3.00 -22.58 -7.76
C ASN A 346 1.79 -22.25 -8.66
N ALA A 347 1.98 -21.95 -9.94
CA ALA A 347 0.91 -21.47 -10.84
C ALA A 347 -0.28 -22.44 -10.94
N HIS A 348 -0.02 -23.75 -10.84
CA HIS A 348 -1.07 -24.78 -10.86
C HIS A 348 -2.01 -24.71 -9.65
N LEU A 349 -1.57 -24.18 -8.50
CA LEU A 349 -2.37 -23.98 -7.28
C LEU A 349 -3.05 -22.58 -7.26
N LEU A 350 -2.60 -21.66 -8.11
CA LEU A 350 -3.10 -20.28 -8.21
C LEU A 350 -4.10 -20.10 -9.35
N LYS A 351 -4.66 -21.16 -9.90
CA LYS A 351 -5.62 -21.09 -11.01
C LYS A 351 -6.87 -20.25 -10.69
N GLY A 352 -7.30 -20.26 -9.41
CA GLY A 352 -8.41 -19.44 -8.92
C GLY A 352 -8.05 -18.02 -8.51
N ALA A 353 -6.75 -17.65 -8.47
CA ALA A 353 -6.35 -16.30 -8.13
C ALA A 353 -6.68 -15.32 -9.28
N LYS A 354 -7.27 -14.18 -8.93
CA LYS A 354 -7.64 -13.15 -9.91
C LYS A 354 -6.39 -12.63 -10.64
N ARG A 355 -6.47 -12.54 -11.97
CA ARG A 355 -5.49 -11.87 -12.81
C ARG A 355 -6.13 -10.62 -13.39
N LEU A 356 -5.41 -9.50 -13.35
CA LEU A 356 -5.84 -8.21 -13.88
C LEU A 356 -4.83 -7.73 -14.90
N ARG A 357 -5.35 -7.29 -16.05
CA ARG A 357 -4.58 -6.57 -17.07
C ARG A 357 -4.61 -5.07 -16.77
N LEU A 358 -3.73 -4.29 -17.40
CA LEU A 358 -3.76 -2.83 -17.28
C LEU A 358 -5.12 -2.23 -17.69
N SER A 359 -5.80 -2.83 -18.67
CA SER A 359 -7.15 -2.44 -19.11
C SER A 359 -8.24 -2.63 -18.05
N ASP A 360 -8.02 -3.51 -17.07
CA ASP A 360 -9.02 -3.84 -16.05
C ASP A 360 -8.96 -2.86 -14.86
N ILE A 361 -7.84 -2.14 -14.73
CA ILE A 361 -7.58 -1.20 -13.63
C ILE A 361 -8.71 -0.18 -13.41
N PRO A 362 -9.22 0.51 -14.46
CA PRO A 362 -10.32 1.47 -14.27
C PRO A 362 -11.58 0.82 -13.70
N GLY A 363 -11.85 -0.43 -14.06
CA GLY A 363 -13.00 -1.20 -13.56
C GLY A 363 -12.95 -1.46 -12.06
N CYS A 364 -11.74 -1.67 -11.52
CA CYS A 364 -11.53 -1.97 -10.09
C CYS A 364 -12.00 -0.82 -9.17
N PHE A 365 -11.92 0.43 -9.63
CA PHE A 365 -12.35 1.60 -8.86
C PHE A 365 -13.87 1.70 -8.68
N ARG A 366 -14.66 0.84 -9.29
CA ARG A 366 -16.11 0.75 -9.08
C ARG A 366 -16.46 0.00 -7.79
N PHE A 367 -15.64 -0.97 -7.37
CA PHE A 367 -15.91 -1.86 -6.23
C PHE A 367 -15.42 -1.23 -4.92
N ILE A 368 -16.21 -0.33 -4.37
CA ILE A 368 -15.84 0.52 -3.23
C ILE A 368 -16.76 0.39 -2.02
N LEU A 369 -17.75 -0.49 -2.07
CA LEU A 369 -18.62 -0.85 -0.95
C LEU A 369 -18.52 -2.33 -0.66
N TRP A 370 -18.68 -2.68 0.60
CA TRP A 370 -18.78 -4.06 1.07
C TRP A 370 -20.23 -4.45 1.31
N ASP A 371 -20.70 -5.47 0.63
CA ASP A 371 -21.98 -6.09 0.93
C ASP A 371 -21.80 -7.26 1.88
N SER A 372 -22.29 -7.10 3.11
CA SER A 372 -22.16 -8.11 4.17
C SER A 372 -23.10 -9.31 3.97
N LYS A 373 -24.14 -9.20 3.14
CA LYS A 373 -25.07 -10.29 2.85
C LYS A 373 -24.48 -11.23 1.78
N ASP A 374 -24.01 -10.65 0.69
CA ASP A 374 -23.43 -11.39 -0.41
C ASP A 374 -21.93 -11.66 -0.24
N LEU A 375 -21.30 -11.16 0.83
CA LEU A 375 -19.87 -11.29 1.16
C LEU A 375 -18.96 -10.88 -0.01
N ARG A 376 -19.27 -9.77 -0.69
CA ARG A 376 -18.54 -9.29 -1.87
C ARG A 376 -18.44 -7.75 -1.89
N LEU A 377 -17.48 -7.28 -2.66
CA LEU A 377 -17.40 -5.85 -3.00
C LEU A 377 -18.43 -5.52 -4.11
N ILE A 378 -19.10 -4.39 -3.95
CA ILE A 378 -20.10 -3.88 -4.90
C ILE A 378 -19.81 -2.44 -5.31
N SER A 379 -20.43 -2.02 -6.41
CA SER A 379 -20.38 -0.65 -6.90
C SER A 379 -21.45 0.24 -6.25
N LEU A 380 -21.27 1.57 -6.39
CA LEU A 380 -22.32 2.52 -6.00
C LEU A 380 -23.61 2.37 -6.83
N ALA A 381 -23.49 1.91 -8.08
CA ALA A 381 -24.65 1.67 -8.94
C ALA A 381 -25.50 0.48 -8.42
N GLU A 382 -24.84 -0.61 -8.00
CA GLU A 382 -25.52 -1.76 -7.37
C GLU A 382 -26.14 -1.38 -6.01
N ALA A 383 -25.54 -0.45 -5.27
CA ALA A 383 -26.06 0.01 -3.97
C ALA A 383 -27.32 0.89 -4.11
N ALA A 384 -27.56 1.48 -5.27
CA ALA A 384 -28.68 2.38 -5.55
C ALA A 384 -29.96 1.65 -6.04
N GLY A 385 -29.83 0.40 -6.53
CA GLY A 385 -30.95 -0.47 -6.91
C GLY A 385 -31.38 -1.36 -5.76
#